data_d4a68279d1d92419e82d45c9cf5c1254
#
_entry.id   d4a68279d1d92419e82d45c9cf5c1254
#
_cell.length_a   1.000
_cell.length_b   1.000
_cell.length_c   1.000
_cell.angle_alpha   90.00
_cell.angle_beta   90.00
_cell.angle_gamma   90.00
#
_symmetry.space_group_name_H-M   'P 1'
#
loop_
_entity.id
_entity.type
_entity.pdbx_description
1 polymer ?
#
loop_
_entity_poly.entity_id
_entity_poly.type
_entity_poly.pdbx_seq_one_letter_code
_entity_poly.pdbx_strand_id
1 'polypeptide(L)'
;MLIFKPGNLPLSRSPRTGISLYGKVFSLKRQNLKERLISDPTRVITLANLISLLRAFSAIPIIYSMANPDWNWITGILIVLAVLSDALDGYFARRADAVTHIGKWIDPAADFVVIISVLVYLVGVKVFPAWFFYFYLTRHMTIAAFAIYCMNYGYMILHANWWGKWATGITALGVFLHIFEFTALPWMKMTSIYAATFLLVVSMVQYLIQFIQSIKTGNVKKTI
;
A
#
# COMPACT_ATOMS: atom_id res chain seq x y z
N MET A 1 88.05 -22.27 -5.23
CA MET A 1 87.95 -20.97 -4.58
C MET A 1 86.69 -20.31 -5.13
N LEU A 2 85.51 -20.60 -4.53
CA LEU A 2 84.19 -20.11 -4.96
C LEU A 2 83.71 -19.16 -3.89
N ILE A 3 83.57 -17.90 -4.26
CA ILE A 3 83.10 -16.79 -3.41
C ILE A 3 81.58 -16.82 -3.35
N PHE A 4 81.06 -17.10 -2.17
CA PHE A 4 79.62 -17.07 -1.91
C PHE A 4 79.17 -15.60 -1.69
N LYS A 5 78.28 -15.10 -2.55
CA LYS A 5 77.60 -13.77 -2.42
C LYS A 5 76.36 -13.94 -1.56
N PRO A 6 76.10 -13.16 -0.50
CA PRO A 6 74.89 -13.27 0.28
C PRO A 6 73.76 -12.64 -0.47
N GLY A 7 72.71 -13.45 -0.77
CA GLY A 7 71.52 -13.04 -1.38
C GLY A 7 70.60 -12.28 -0.41
N ASN A 8 69.96 -11.22 -0.90
CA ASN A 8 69.02 -10.40 -0.21
C ASN A 8 67.78 -11.21 0.20
N LEU A 9 67.56 -11.35 1.50
CA LEU A 9 66.33 -11.83 2.06
C LEU A 9 65.21 -10.75 1.88
N PRO A 10 64.06 -11.08 1.32
CA PRO A 10 62.97 -10.14 1.27
C PRO A 10 62.34 -9.96 2.67
N LEU A 11 62.28 -8.72 3.13
CA LEU A 11 61.63 -8.32 4.37
C LEU A 11 60.16 -8.78 4.37
N SER A 12 59.82 -9.59 5.36
CA SER A 12 58.45 -10.07 5.60
C SER A 12 57.52 -8.90 5.80
N ARG A 13 56.58 -8.72 4.86
CA ARG A 13 55.46 -7.80 5.05
C ARG A 13 54.58 -8.34 6.18
N SER A 14 54.42 -7.53 7.21
CA SER A 14 53.55 -7.69 8.36
C SER A 14 52.09 -8.03 7.93
N PRO A 15 51.39 -8.91 8.66
CA PRO A 15 50.04 -9.31 8.33
C PRO A 15 49.03 -8.23 8.75
N ARG A 16 48.82 -7.20 7.91
CA ARG A 16 47.70 -6.23 8.07
C ARG A 16 46.36 -6.78 7.57
N THR A 17 46.30 -8.05 7.16
CA THR A 17 45.10 -8.66 6.54
C THR A 17 44.10 -9.24 7.53
N GLY A 18 44.49 -9.53 8.78
CA GLY A 18 43.61 -10.18 9.75
C GLY A 18 42.47 -9.28 10.26
N ILE A 19 42.74 -7.99 10.52
CA ILE A 19 41.76 -7.04 11.07
C ILE A 19 40.73 -6.66 10.01
N SER A 20 41.12 -6.59 8.74
CA SER A 20 40.23 -6.31 7.61
C SER A 20 39.24 -7.46 7.34
N LEU A 21 39.66 -8.71 7.46
CA LEU A 21 38.82 -9.89 7.28
C LEU A 21 37.77 -10.03 8.41
N TYR A 22 38.17 -9.82 9.66
CA TYR A 22 37.24 -9.84 10.80
C TYR A 22 36.20 -8.72 10.72
N GLY A 23 36.61 -7.52 10.35
CA GLY A 23 35.70 -6.40 10.12
C GLY A 23 34.68 -6.69 9.00
N LYS A 24 35.16 -7.30 7.90
CA LYS A 24 34.31 -7.67 6.76
C LYS A 24 33.35 -8.81 7.09
N VAL A 25 33.81 -9.84 7.81
CA VAL A 25 32.96 -10.94 8.30
C VAL A 25 31.91 -10.44 9.30
N PHE A 26 32.31 -9.53 10.21
CA PHE A 26 31.37 -8.94 11.18
C PHE A 26 30.32 -8.01 10.50
N SER A 27 30.73 -7.25 9.47
CA SER A 27 29.83 -6.43 8.68
C SER A 27 28.85 -7.27 7.86
N LEU A 28 29.33 -8.35 7.22
CA LEU A 28 28.49 -9.30 6.47
C LEU A 28 27.53 -10.05 7.39
N LYS A 29 27.97 -10.45 8.59
CA LYS A 29 27.10 -11.09 9.58
C LYS A 29 26.04 -10.12 10.12
N ARG A 30 26.36 -8.85 10.27
CA ARG A 30 25.44 -7.79 10.66
C ARG A 30 24.45 -7.43 9.54
N GLN A 31 24.89 -7.44 8.28
CA GLN A 31 24.01 -7.29 7.12
C GLN A 31 23.06 -8.49 6.98
N ASN A 32 23.58 -9.72 7.05
CA ASN A 32 22.75 -10.93 7.01
C ASN A 32 21.76 -11.03 8.19
N LEU A 33 22.12 -10.55 9.38
CA LEU A 33 21.20 -10.45 10.52
C LEU A 33 20.14 -9.36 10.30
N LYS A 34 20.53 -8.20 9.75
CA LYS A 34 19.56 -7.16 9.36
C LYS A 34 18.63 -7.66 8.25
N GLU A 35 19.16 -8.29 7.22
CA GLU A 35 18.36 -8.88 6.14
C GLU A 35 17.40 -9.96 6.66
N ARG A 36 17.84 -10.83 7.59
CA ARG A 36 16.96 -11.83 8.23
C ARG A 36 15.92 -11.21 9.16
N LEU A 37 16.25 -10.14 9.87
CA LEU A 37 15.31 -9.42 10.74
C LEU A 37 14.33 -8.56 9.94
N ILE A 38 14.72 -8.09 8.74
CA ILE A 38 13.90 -7.26 7.84
C ILE A 38 13.03 -8.12 6.92
N SER A 39 13.51 -9.31 6.53
CA SER A 39 12.83 -10.19 5.57
C SER A 39 12.17 -11.41 6.20
N ASP A 40 11.76 -11.34 7.47
CA ASP A 40 10.93 -12.40 8.04
C ASP A 40 9.49 -12.23 7.51
N PRO A 41 9.11 -12.98 6.45
CA PRO A 41 7.78 -12.84 5.83
C PRO A 41 6.66 -13.26 6.78
N THR A 42 7.00 -13.87 7.92
CA THR A 42 6.06 -14.36 8.93
C THR A 42 5.70 -13.33 10.00
N ARG A 43 6.35 -12.14 10.01
CA ARG A 43 5.97 -11.06 10.92
C ARG A 43 4.64 -10.44 10.51
N VAL A 44 3.57 -10.97 11.04
CA VAL A 44 2.21 -10.45 10.87
C VAL A 44 2.03 -9.13 11.64
N ILE A 45 2.64 -9.01 12.82
CA ILE A 45 2.51 -7.85 13.70
C ILE A 45 3.70 -6.92 13.47
N THR A 46 3.51 -5.93 12.59
CA THR A 46 4.40 -4.78 12.43
C THR A 46 3.68 -3.51 12.89
N LEU A 47 4.44 -2.47 13.23
CA LEU A 47 3.87 -1.18 13.58
C LEU A 47 2.97 -0.63 12.46
N ALA A 48 3.39 -0.79 11.19
CA ALA A 48 2.61 -0.40 10.03
C ALA A 48 1.27 -1.16 9.98
N ASN A 49 1.29 -2.49 10.07
CA ASN A 49 0.07 -3.31 10.05
C ASN A 49 -0.88 -2.96 11.22
N LEU A 50 -0.33 -2.62 12.39
CA LEU A 50 -1.13 -2.19 13.54
C LEU A 50 -1.82 -0.85 13.26
N ILE A 51 -1.11 0.12 12.68
CA ILE A 51 -1.66 1.43 12.30
C ILE A 51 -2.78 1.24 11.25
N SER A 52 -2.57 0.40 10.23
CA SER A 52 -3.59 0.09 9.22
C SER A 52 -4.84 -0.56 9.86
N LEU A 53 -4.64 -1.45 10.83
CA LEU A 53 -5.76 -2.06 11.56
C LEU A 53 -6.53 -1.03 12.41
N LEU A 54 -5.81 -0.15 13.12
CA LEU A 54 -6.42 0.95 13.88
C LEU A 54 -7.21 1.88 12.95
N ARG A 55 -6.71 2.13 11.74
CA ARG A 55 -7.44 2.88 10.71
C ARG A 55 -8.75 2.19 10.32
N ALA A 56 -8.73 0.89 10.08
CA ALA A 56 -9.98 0.15 9.80
C ALA A 56 -10.99 0.30 10.95
N PHE A 57 -10.54 0.22 12.20
CA PHE A 57 -11.41 0.45 13.36
C PHE A 57 -11.87 1.90 13.51
N SER A 58 -11.16 2.89 12.95
CA SER A 58 -11.57 4.30 12.97
C SER A 58 -12.90 4.55 12.22
N ALA A 59 -13.33 3.63 11.35
CA ALA A 59 -14.64 3.69 10.71
C ALA A 59 -15.78 3.79 11.74
N ILE A 60 -15.66 3.13 12.90
CA ILE A 60 -16.70 3.12 13.95
C ILE A 60 -16.91 4.52 14.53
N PRO A 61 -15.90 5.21 15.09
CA PRO A 61 -16.09 6.57 15.62
C PRO A 61 -16.41 7.59 14.52
N ILE A 62 -15.95 7.40 13.28
CA ILE A 62 -16.31 8.26 12.16
C ILE A 62 -17.81 8.18 11.89
N ILE A 63 -18.39 6.97 11.75
CA ILE A 63 -19.84 6.79 11.52
C ILE A 63 -20.62 7.31 12.70
N TYR A 64 -20.19 7.04 13.93
CA TYR A 64 -20.85 7.52 15.13
C TYR A 64 -20.90 9.05 15.19
N SER A 65 -19.79 9.73 14.83
CA SER A 65 -19.75 11.19 14.78
C SER A 65 -20.64 11.76 13.66
N MET A 66 -20.70 11.09 12.49
CA MET A 66 -21.56 11.49 11.36
C MET A 66 -23.06 11.39 11.71
N ALA A 67 -23.43 10.48 12.60
CA ALA A 67 -24.82 10.34 13.06
C ALA A 67 -25.28 11.49 13.95
N ASN A 68 -24.37 12.34 14.46
CA ASN A 68 -24.66 13.46 15.33
C ASN A 68 -24.34 14.79 14.61
N PRO A 69 -25.35 15.58 14.19
CA PRO A 69 -25.12 16.80 13.41
C PRO A 69 -24.21 17.85 14.10
N ASP A 70 -24.25 17.92 15.43
CA ASP A 70 -23.40 18.84 16.20
C ASP A 70 -21.92 18.46 16.20
N TRP A 71 -21.58 17.25 15.72
CA TRP A 71 -20.22 16.69 15.74
C TRP A 71 -19.49 16.77 14.42
N ASN A 72 -19.97 17.59 13.48
CA ASN A 72 -19.35 17.74 12.17
C ASN A 72 -17.85 18.04 12.23
N TRP A 73 -17.43 18.89 13.19
CA TRP A 73 -16.01 19.20 13.38
C TRP A 73 -15.21 17.99 13.88
N ILE A 74 -15.80 17.14 14.75
CA ILE A 74 -15.19 15.87 15.22
C ILE A 74 -15.04 14.92 14.03
N THR A 75 -16.08 14.78 13.21
CA THR A 75 -16.02 13.99 11.98
C THR A 75 -14.87 14.44 11.09
N GLY A 76 -14.70 15.75 10.90
CA GLY A 76 -13.60 16.31 10.12
C GLY A 76 -12.23 15.93 10.69
N ILE A 77 -12.05 16.07 12.00
CA ILE A 77 -10.79 15.70 12.67
C ILE A 77 -10.52 14.19 12.52
N LEU A 78 -11.51 13.33 12.73
CA LEU A 78 -11.35 11.88 12.60
C LEU A 78 -10.96 11.46 11.18
N ILE A 79 -11.57 12.07 10.15
CA ILE A 79 -11.23 11.81 8.75
C ILE A 79 -9.78 12.27 8.46
N VAL A 80 -9.40 13.46 8.90
CA VAL A 80 -8.02 13.97 8.73
C VAL A 80 -7.03 13.05 9.43
N LEU A 81 -7.32 12.60 10.66
CA LEU A 81 -6.46 11.66 11.37
C LEU A 81 -6.35 10.31 10.65
N ALA A 82 -7.43 9.80 10.07
CA ALA A 82 -7.40 8.56 9.28
C ALA A 82 -6.52 8.71 8.04
N VAL A 83 -6.62 9.83 7.31
CA VAL A 83 -5.78 10.13 6.14
C VAL A 83 -4.31 10.33 6.53
N LEU A 84 -4.04 11.05 7.62
CA LEU A 84 -2.67 11.25 8.11
C LEU A 84 -2.04 9.94 8.59
N SER A 85 -2.82 9.04 9.21
CA SER A 85 -2.32 7.73 9.64
C SER A 85 -1.82 6.91 8.46
N ASP A 86 -2.50 6.97 7.30
CA ASP A 86 -2.07 6.31 6.04
C ASP A 86 -0.73 6.88 5.53
N ALA A 87 -0.58 8.20 5.55
CA ALA A 87 0.67 8.83 5.16
C ALA A 87 1.84 8.46 6.11
N LEU A 88 1.55 8.34 7.41
CA LEU A 88 2.53 8.00 8.44
C LEU A 88 2.97 6.54 8.38
N ASP A 89 2.04 5.59 8.26
CA ASP A 89 2.41 4.17 8.17
C ASP A 89 3.22 3.87 6.90
N GLY A 90 2.82 4.46 5.76
CA GLY A 90 3.59 4.39 4.52
C GLY A 90 4.99 5.02 4.65
N TYR A 91 5.15 6.10 5.41
CA TYR A 91 6.46 6.70 5.70
C TYR A 91 7.30 5.79 6.60
N PHE A 92 6.74 5.29 7.70
CA PHE A 92 7.45 4.41 8.63
C PHE A 92 7.81 3.06 8.01
N ALA A 93 6.90 2.46 7.23
CA ALA A 93 7.16 1.20 6.52
C ALA A 93 8.35 1.33 5.55
N ARG A 94 8.42 2.42 4.77
CA ARG A 94 9.54 2.68 3.86
C ARG A 94 10.86 2.95 4.59
N ARG A 95 10.82 3.67 5.71
CA ARG A 95 12.02 4.02 6.49
C ARG A 95 12.59 2.84 7.28
N ALA A 96 11.74 1.90 7.69
CA ALA A 96 12.11 0.73 8.47
C ALA A 96 12.50 -0.48 7.59
N ASP A 97 12.41 -0.39 6.25
CA ASP A 97 12.52 -1.52 5.31
C ASP A 97 11.67 -2.73 5.74
N ALA A 98 10.59 -2.49 6.50
CA ALA A 98 9.75 -3.50 7.13
C ALA A 98 8.47 -3.77 6.31
N VAL A 99 8.57 -3.73 4.98
CA VAL A 99 7.44 -4.03 4.09
C VAL A 99 7.18 -5.53 4.09
N THR A 100 6.19 -5.98 4.83
CA THR A 100 5.80 -7.40 4.88
C THR A 100 4.89 -7.77 3.70
N HIS A 101 4.90 -9.05 3.30
CA HIS A 101 3.97 -9.54 2.29
C HIS A 101 2.51 -9.38 2.71
N ILE A 102 2.21 -9.55 3.99
CA ILE A 102 0.86 -9.39 4.56
C ILE A 102 0.46 -7.92 4.63
N GLY A 103 1.38 -7.00 4.99
CA GLY A 103 1.11 -5.56 5.03
C GLY A 103 0.63 -5.00 3.70
N LYS A 104 1.19 -5.47 2.58
CA LYS A 104 0.75 -5.07 1.24
C LYS A 104 -0.73 -5.33 0.95
N TRP A 105 -1.37 -6.21 1.72
CA TRP A 105 -2.80 -6.53 1.61
C TRP A 105 -3.64 -5.86 2.69
N ILE A 106 -3.09 -5.74 3.90
CA ILE A 106 -3.79 -5.13 5.04
C ILE A 106 -4.04 -3.65 4.77
N ASP A 107 -3.05 -2.91 4.23
CA ASP A 107 -3.17 -1.48 3.98
C ASP A 107 -4.32 -1.15 3.01
N PRO A 108 -4.38 -1.71 1.78
CA PRO A 108 -5.51 -1.47 0.89
C PRO A 108 -6.85 -1.98 1.43
N ALA A 109 -6.83 -3.07 2.22
CA ALA A 109 -8.05 -3.60 2.83
C ALA A 109 -8.58 -2.67 3.93
N ALA A 110 -7.70 -2.08 4.75
CA ALA A 110 -8.07 -1.11 5.78
C ALA A 110 -8.69 0.15 5.17
N ASP A 111 -8.06 0.71 4.13
CA ASP A 111 -8.59 1.85 3.38
C ASP A 111 -9.97 1.55 2.79
N PHE A 112 -10.11 0.37 2.18
CA PHE A 112 -11.38 -0.07 1.63
C PHE A 112 -12.47 -0.17 2.71
N VAL A 113 -12.16 -0.73 3.88
CA VAL A 113 -13.11 -0.86 5.00
C VAL A 113 -13.59 0.51 5.47
N VAL A 114 -12.71 1.50 5.62
CA VAL A 114 -13.11 2.85 6.04
C VAL A 114 -14.02 3.49 4.98
N ILE A 115 -13.60 3.52 3.72
CA ILE A 115 -14.37 4.16 2.64
C ILE A 115 -15.73 3.48 2.46
N ILE A 116 -15.77 2.13 2.44
CA ILE A 116 -17.02 1.41 2.22
C ILE A 116 -17.98 1.61 3.38
N SER A 117 -17.49 1.66 4.62
CA SER A 117 -18.30 1.88 5.81
C SER A 117 -18.95 3.28 5.79
N VAL A 118 -18.20 4.30 5.42
CA VAL A 118 -18.69 5.66 5.26
C VAL A 118 -19.73 5.73 4.12
N LEU A 119 -19.45 5.10 2.98
CA LEU A 119 -20.38 5.06 1.84
C LEU A 119 -21.68 4.34 2.19
N VAL A 120 -21.65 3.22 2.91
CA VAL A 120 -22.83 2.50 3.39
C VAL A 120 -23.70 3.41 4.26
N TYR A 121 -23.08 4.13 5.19
CA TYR A 121 -23.78 5.09 6.02
C TYR A 121 -24.45 6.20 5.20
N LEU A 122 -23.69 6.87 4.32
CA LEU A 122 -24.19 7.98 3.48
C LEU A 122 -25.30 7.55 2.51
N VAL A 123 -25.24 6.34 1.97
CA VAL A 123 -26.31 5.76 1.15
C VAL A 123 -27.52 5.42 2.01
N GLY A 124 -27.32 4.90 3.21
CA GLY A 124 -28.40 4.59 4.17
C GLY A 124 -29.21 5.82 4.55
N VAL A 125 -28.56 6.96 4.78
CA VAL A 125 -29.21 8.25 5.06
C VAL A 125 -29.64 9.01 3.80
N LYS A 126 -29.49 8.41 2.60
CA LYS A 126 -29.91 8.94 1.29
C LYS A 126 -29.24 10.26 0.86
N VAL A 127 -28.08 10.56 1.42
CA VAL A 127 -27.28 11.75 1.07
C VAL A 127 -26.36 11.47 -0.12
N PHE A 128 -26.03 10.20 -0.37
CA PHE A 128 -25.08 9.81 -1.40
C PHE A 128 -25.75 8.88 -2.45
N PRO A 129 -25.40 8.97 -3.75
CA PRO A 129 -26.02 8.19 -4.79
C PRO A 129 -25.68 6.70 -4.69
N ALA A 130 -26.68 5.84 -4.48
CA ALA A 130 -26.53 4.41 -4.31
C ALA A 130 -25.87 3.72 -5.52
N TRP A 131 -26.14 4.21 -6.75
CA TRP A 131 -25.53 3.63 -7.97
C TRP A 131 -24.02 3.71 -7.95
N PHE A 132 -23.41 4.82 -7.43
CA PHE A 132 -21.97 4.95 -7.30
C PHE A 132 -21.39 3.96 -6.27
N PHE A 133 -22.09 3.78 -5.15
CA PHE A 133 -21.69 2.79 -4.14
C PHE A 133 -21.61 1.37 -4.73
N TYR A 134 -22.65 0.92 -5.44
CA TYR A 134 -22.64 -0.41 -6.06
C TYR A 134 -21.57 -0.53 -7.12
N PHE A 135 -21.37 0.50 -7.93
CA PHE A 135 -20.31 0.54 -8.93
C PHE A 135 -18.91 0.45 -8.29
N TYR A 136 -18.67 1.26 -7.23
CA TYR A 136 -17.42 1.28 -6.47
C TYR A 136 -17.13 -0.10 -5.85
N LEU A 137 -18.10 -0.69 -5.19
CA LEU A 137 -18.01 -2.00 -4.56
C LEU A 137 -17.69 -3.09 -5.61
N THR A 138 -18.47 -3.17 -6.68
CA THR A 138 -18.29 -4.16 -7.75
C THR A 138 -16.91 -4.07 -8.37
N ARG A 139 -16.45 -2.86 -8.66
CA ARG A 139 -15.11 -2.62 -9.22
C ARG A 139 -14.02 -3.15 -8.29
N HIS A 140 -14.09 -2.86 -6.99
CA HIS A 140 -13.06 -3.30 -6.05
C HIS A 140 -13.08 -4.82 -5.85
N MET A 141 -14.25 -5.43 -5.78
CA MET A 141 -14.39 -6.88 -5.71
C MET A 141 -13.84 -7.56 -6.96
N THR A 142 -14.07 -7.01 -8.15
CA THR A 142 -13.54 -7.56 -9.40
C THR A 142 -12.02 -7.50 -9.45
N ILE A 143 -11.41 -6.38 -9.05
CA ILE A 143 -9.94 -6.25 -9.02
C ILE A 143 -9.33 -7.20 -7.98
N ALA A 144 -9.95 -7.34 -6.80
CA ALA A 144 -9.52 -8.29 -5.79
C ALA A 144 -9.59 -9.73 -6.30
N ALA A 145 -10.68 -10.11 -6.99
CA ALA A 145 -10.82 -11.43 -7.61
C ALA A 145 -9.74 -11.69 -8.67
N PHE A 146 -9.43 -10.69 -9.52
CA PHE A 146 -8.34 -10.80 -10.50
C PHE A 146 -6.98 -10.98 -9.82
N ALA A 147 -6.71 -10.23 -8.73
CA ALA A 147 -5.47 -10.34 -8.00
C ALA A 147 -5.32 -11.73 -7.35
N ILE A 148 -6.36 -12.23 -6.70
CA ILE A 148 -6.38 -13.59 -6.10
C ILE A 148 -6.18 -14.66 -7.19
N TYR A 149 -6.86 -14.52 -8.33
CA TYR A 149 -6.69 -15.44 -9.44
C TYR A 149 -5.24 -15.48 -9.94
N CYS A 150 -4.63 -14.31 -10.19
CA CYS A 150 -3.23 -14.20 -10.61
C CYS A 150 -2.28 -14.86 -9.61
N MET A 151 -2.52 -14.69 -8.31
CA MET A 151 -1.69 -15.30 -7.26
C MET A 151 -1.79 -16.82 -7.25
N ASN A 152 -3.00 -17.37 -7.33
CA ASN A 152 -3.23 -18.81 -7.28
C ASN A 152 -2.60 -19.54 -8.47
N TYR A 153 -2.56 -18.92 -9.63
CA TYR A 153 -2.01 -19.51 -10.84
C TYR A 153 -0.57 -19.10 -11.14
N GLY A 154 0.07 -18.32 -10.26
CA GLY A 154 1.46 -17.88 -10.43
C GLY A 154 1.68 -16.90 -11.58
N TYR A 155 0.64 -16.16 -11.97
CA TYR A 155 0.73 -15.08 -12.97
C TYR A 155 1.37 -13.82 -12.38
N MET A 156 1.74 -12.88 -13.26
CA MET A 156 2.27 -11.58 -12.82
C MET A 156 1.24 -10.84 -11.95
N ILE A 157 1.72 -10.27 -10.84
CA ILE A 157 0.89 -9.43 -9.96
C ILE A 157 0.50 -8.14 -10.70
N LEU A 158 -0.78 -7.77 -10.61
CA LEU A 158 -1.30 -6.54 -11.15
C LEU A 158 -0.62 -5.33 -10.49
N HIS A 159 -0.07 -4.43 -11.31
CA HIS A 159 0.58 -3.23 -10.79
C HIS A 159 -0.44 -2.11 -10.58
N ALA A 160 -0.28 -1.36 -9.48
CA ALA A 160 -1.10 -0.18 -9.22
C ALA A 160 -0.96 0.82 -10.38
N ASN A 161 -2.10 1.27 -10.94
CA ASN A 161 -2.09 2.24 -12.02
C ASN A 161 -2.28 3.67 -11.49
N TRP A 162 -1.75 4.63 -12.23
CA TRP A 162 -1.83 6.05 -11.89
C TRP A 162 -3.29 6.57 -11.85
N TRP A 163 -4.11 6.14 -12.79
CA TRP A 163 -5.53 6.51 -12.86
C TRP A 163 -6.32 6.03 -11.65
N GLY A 164 -5.98 4.85 -11.13
CA GLY A 164 -6.59 4.32 -9.91
C GLY A 164 -6.29 5.18 -8.68
N LYS A 165 -5.08 5.74 -8.57
CA LYS A 165 -4.72 6.65 -7.47
C LYS A 165 -5.53 7.95 -7.52
N TRP A 166 -5.63 8.57 -8.70
CA TRP A 166 -6.47 9.76 -8.89
C TRP A 166 -7.94 9.48 -8.65
N ALA A 167 -8.44 8.34 -9.14
CA ALA A 167 -9.83 7.92 -8.91
C ALA A 167 -10.15 7.83 -7.41
N THR A 168 -9.27 7.20 -6.62
CA THR A 168 -9.44 7.10 -5.17
C THR A 168 -9.42 8.48 -4.51
N GLY A 169 -8.48 9.35 -4.89
CA GLY A 169 -8.40 10.73 -4.37
C GLY A 169 -9.67 11.55 -4.65
N ILE A 170 -10.18 11.50 -5.89
CA ILE A 170 -11.42 12.22 -6.27
C ILE A 170 -12.65 11.58 -5.61
N THR A 171 -12.67 10.25 -5.42
CA THR A 171 -13.72 9.59 -4.64
C THR A 171 -13.74 10.09 -3.20
N ALA A 172 -12.57 10.18 -2.54
CA ALA A 172 -12.46 10.70 -1.19
C ALA A 172 -12.93 12.17 -1.11
N LEU A 173 -12.59 12.99 -2.10
CA LEU A 173 -13.09 14.36 -2.21
C LEU A 173 -14.62 14.38 -2.35
N GLY A 174 -15.20 13.55 -3.21
CA GLY A 174 -16.63 13.44 -3.40
C GLY A 174 -17.37 13.04 -2.12
N VAL A 175 -16.83 12.06 -1.39
CA VAL A 175 -17.34 11.63 -0.07
C VAL A 175 -17.27 12.80 0.93
N PHE A 176 -16.14 13.47 1.01
CA PHE A 176 -15.95 14.63 1.88
C PHE A 176 -16.97 15.74 1.61
N LEU A 177 -17.19 16.09 0.36
CA LEU A 177 -18.17 17.11 -0.04
C LEU A 177 -19.62 16.73 0.33
N HIS A 178 -19.93 15.43 0.40
CA HIS A 178 -21.26 14.96 0.81
C HIS A 178 -21.42 14.96 2.34
N ILE A 179 -20.37 14.72 3.09
CA ILE A 179 -20.39 14.75 4.55
C ILE A 179 -20.61 16.18 5.05
N PHE A 180 -19.91 17.17 4.51
CA PHE A 180 -19.88 18.54 5.03
C PHE A 180 -20.87 19.50 4.39
N GLU A 181 -21.75 19.03 3.51
CA GLU A 181 -22.84 19.82 2.90
C GLU A 181 -22.43 21.24 2.46
N PHE A 182 -21.37 21.36 1.65
CA PHE A 182 -20.96 22.64 1.11
C PHE A 182 -22.07 23.27 0.27
N THR A 183 -22.81 24.21 0.85
CA THR A 183 -23.91 24.92 0.20
C THR A 183 -23.47 25.92 -0.86
N ALA A 184 -22.23 26.44 -0.74
CA ALA A 184 -21.69 27.44 -1.67
C ALA A 184 -21.48 26.90 -3.10
N LEU A 185 -21.24 25.59 -3.27
CA LEU A 185 -20.91 25.00 -4.56
C LEU A 185 -21.60 23.62 -4.72
N PRO A 186 -22.94 23.58 -4.82
CA PRO A 186 -23.69 22.31 -4.83
C PRO A 186 -23.36 21.43 -6.05
N TRP A 187 -22.95 22.04 -7.17
CA TRP A 187 -22.57 21.32 -8.40
C TRP A 187 -21.28 20.50 -8.20
N MET A 188 -20.37 20.88 -7.27
CA MET A 188 -19.14 20.15 -7.02
C MET A 188 -19.39 18.73 -6.50
N LYS A 189 -20.47 18.50 -5.75
CA LYS A 189 -20.84 17.17 -5.24
C LYS A 189 -21.00 16.17 -6.39
N MET A 190 -21.87 16.47 -7.33
CA MET A 190 -22.15 15.58 -8.47
C MET A 190 -21.00 15.52 -9.46
N THR A 191 -20.34 16.65 -9.74
CA THR A 191 -19.18 16.69 -10.65
C THR A 191 -18.03 15.80 -10.12
N SER A 192 -17.73 15.82 -8.82
CA SER A 192 -16.70 14.96 -8.24
C SER A 192 -17.05 13.47 -8.37
N ILE A 193 -18.32 13.10 -8.21
CA ILE A 193 -18.78 11.71 -8.37
C ILE A 193 -18.66 11.26 -9.84
N TYR A 194 -19.09 12.08 -10.80
CA TYR A 194 -18.95 11.74 -12.23
C TYR A 194 -17.48 11.68 -12.65
N ALA A 195 -16.63 12.60 -12.18
CA ALA A 195 -15.20 12.56 -12.43
C ALA A 195 -14.56 11.31 -11.81
N ALA A 196 -14.91 10.97 -10.56
CA ALA A 196 -14.45 9.75 -9.92
C ALA A 196 -14.87 8.51 -10.72
N THR A 197 -16.14 8.45 -11.13
CA THR A 197 -16.67 7.34 -11.94
C THR A 197 -15.90 7.17 -13.24
N PHE A 198 -15.68 8.25 -13.96
CA PHE A 198 -14.90 8.22 -15.21
C PHE A 198 -13.49 7.65 -14.98
N LEU A 199 -12.77 8.13 -13.98
CA LEU A 199 -11.43 7.65 -13.65
C LEU A 199 -11.42 6.20 -13.17
N LEU A 200 -12.45 5.78 -12.41
CA LEU A 200 -12.61 4.40 -11.98
C LEU A 200 -12.84 3.46 -13.16
N VAL A 201 -13.62 3.88 -14.16
CA VAL A 201 -13.83 3.12 -15.40
C VAL A 201 -12.52 2.98 -16.19
N VAL A 202 -11.81 4.09 -16.41
CA VAL A 202 -10.49 4.08 -17.09
C VAL A 202 -9.52 3.15 -16.38
N SER A 203 -9.44 3.26 -15.04
CA SER A 203 -8.61 2.40 -14.21
C SER A 203 -9.02 0.93 -14.32
N MET A 204 -10.31 0.63 -14.33
CA MET A 204 -10.83 -0.74 -14.46
C MET A 204 -10.44 -1.37 -15.79
N VAL A 205 -10.57 -0.62 -16.90
CA VAL A 205 -10.15 -1.08 -18.22
C VAL A 205 -8.65 -1.42 -18.25
N GLN A 206 -7.82 -0.58 -17.63
CA GLN A 206 -6.39 -0.86 -17.54
C GLN A 206 -6.07 -2.11 -16.73
N TYR A 207 -6.76 -2.34 -15.60
CA TYR A 207 -6.61 -3.59 -14.84
C TYR A 207 -7.05 -4.81 -15.64
N LEU A 208 -8.12 -4.71 -16.41
CA LEU A 208 -8.57 -5.78 -17.29
C LEU A 208 -7.54 -6.11 -18.38
N ILE A 209 -6.94 -5.07 -19.00
CA ILE A 209 -5.88 -5.26 -19.99
C ILE A 209 -4.66 -5.95 -19.35
N GLN A 210 -4.21 -5.48 -18.17
CA GLN A 210 -3.09 -6.11 -17.45
C GLN A 210 -3.40 -7.58 -17.10
N PHE A 211 -4.62 -7.87 -16.65
CA PHE A 211 -5.07 -9.24 -16.35
C PHE A 211 -5.00 -10.14 -17.57
N ILE A 212 -5.55 -9.70 -18.71
CA ILE A 212 -5.52 -10.46 -19.96
C ILE A 212 -4.07 -10.69 -20.44
N GLN A 213 -3.22 -9.66 -20.36
CA GLN A 213 -1.81 -9.76 -20.73
C GLN A 213 -1.06 -10.75 -19.82
N SER A 214 -1.34 -10.71 -18.52
CA SER A 214 -0.73 -11.61 -17.53
C SER A 214 -1.05 -13.09 -17.85
N ILE A 215 -2.29 -13.40 -18.20
CA ILE A 215 -2.71 -14.74 -18.61
C ILE A 215 -2.00 -15.17 -19.90
N LYS A 216 -1.96 -14.31 -20.91
CA LYS A 216 -1.31 -14.61 -22.20
C LYS A 216 0.19 -14.89 -22.01
N THR A 217 0.89 -14.06 -21.25
CA THR A 217 2.34 -14.20 -21.00
C THR A 217 2.65 -15.40 -20.09
N GLY A 218 1.80 -15.70 -19.11
CA GLY A 218 1.94 -16.85 -18.22
C GLY A 218 1.79 -18.20 -18.93
N ASN A 219 0.93 -18.29 -19.94
CA ASN A 219 0.80 -19.50 -20.76
C ASN A 219 2.06 -19.81 -21.58
N VAL A 220 2.83 -18.81 -21.98
CA VAL A 220 4.09 -19.02 -22.71
C VAL A 220 5.18 -19.61 -21.80
N LYS A 221 5.21 -19.25 -20.50
CA LYS A 221 6.19 -19.80 -19.54
C LYS A 221 5.90 -21.23 -19.08
N LYS A 222 4.68 -21.72 -19.21
CA LYS A 222 4.33 -23.12 -18.87
C LYS A 222 4.60 -24.11 -20.01
N THR A 223 4.91 -23.63 -21.20
CA THR A 223 5.12 -24.47 -22.41
C THR A 223 6.62 -24.67 -22.72
N ILE A 224 7.52 -24.08 -21.92
CA ILE A 224 8.98 -24.28 -21.99
C ILE A 224 9.46 -24.99 -20.73
#